data_a0eb33f8015b15b79ca0a4e340ea4b7e
#
_entry.id   a0eb33f8015b15b79ca0a4e340ea4b7e
#
_cell.length_a   1.000
_cell.length_b   1.000
_cell.length_c   1.000
_cell.angle_alpha   90.00
_cell.angle_beta   90.00
_cell.angle_gamma   90.00
#
_symmetry.space_group_name_H-M   'P 1'
#
loop_
_entity.id
_entity.type
_entity.pdbx_description
1 polymer ?
#
loop_
_entity_poly.entity_id
_entity_poly.type
_entity_poly.pdbx_seq_one_letter_code
_entity_poly.pdbx_strand_id
1 'polypeptide(L)'
;RKRKEAAEREEAYKPRYKKLCKKYKGYSYPGIQLVVPKNAESIIKEGKELQICVGGYASRHCNGATTILFIRKPSDLDKSWFTIEIDNADHIVQCHGFKNEQVKDPLTGKKLEKPEIIKAFEVNFQEWLNSQKKLTKRRKAS
;
A
#
# COMPACT_ATOMS: atom_id res chain seq x y z
N ARG A 1 15.49 16.74 19.50
CA ARG A 1 14.20 16.35 20.05
C ARG A 1 13.34 15.64 19.01
N LYS A 2 13.15 16.24 17.83
CA LYS A 2 12.38 15.65 16.73
C LYS A 2 13.02 14.37 16.19
N ARG A 3 14.37 14.32 16.12
CA ARG A 3 15.11 13.14 15.68
C ARG A 3 14.94 11.96 16.64
N LYS A 4 14.93 12.23 17.93
CA LYS A 4 14.75 11.21 18.97
C LYS A 4 13.33 10.62 18.89
N GLU A 5 12.32 11.48 18.75
CA GLU A 5 10.93 11.06 18.62
C GLU A 5 10.69 10.22 17.34
N ALA A 6 11.30 10.63 16.22
CA ALA A 6 11.22 9.88 14.97
C ALA A 6 11.89 8.51 15.08
N ALA A 7 13.06 8.44 15.74
CA ALA A 7 13.76 7.18 15.97
C ALA A 7 12.97 6.25 16.88
N GLU A 8 12.34 6.79 17.92
CA GLU A 8 11.48 6.03 18.83
C GLU A 8 10.27 5.47 18.12
N ARG A 9 9.62 6.28 17.25
CA ARG A 9 8.47 5.85 16.45
C ARG A 9 8.85 4.75 15.46
N GLU A 10 9.99 4.88 14.81
CA GLU A 10 10.50 3.87 13.87
C GLU A 10 10.79 2.57 14.60
N GLU A 11 11.39 2.65 15.78
CA GLU A 11 11.67 1.48 16.63
C GLU A 11 10.38 0.79 17.07
N ALA A 12 9.38 1.57 17.47
CA ALA A 12 8.07 1.07 17.88
C ALA A 12 7.31 0.41 16.71
N TYR A 13 7.56 0.86 15.49
CA TYR A 13 6.92 0.32 14.28
C TYR A 13 7.56 -0.98 13.79
N LYS A 14 8.82 -1.26 14.11
CA LYS A 14 9.54 -2.44 13.61
C LYS A 14 8.79 -3.77 13.75
N PRO A 15 8.15 -4.09 14.89
CA PRO A 15 7.41 -5.35 14.99
C PRO A 15 6.26 -5.44 13.98
N ARG A 16 5.52 -4.35 13.78
CA ARG A 16 4.44 -4.28 12.80
C ARG A 16 4.98 -4.40 11.38
N TYR A 17 6.09 -3.73 11.08
CA TYR A 17 6.76 -3.83 9.77
C TYR A 17 7.10 -5.29 9.44
N LYS A 18 7.72 -5.99 10.37
CA LYS A 18 8.08 -7.41 10.19
C LYS A 18 6.84 -8.28 9.97
N LYS A 19 5.78 -8.03 10.73
CA LYS A 19 4.51 -8.75 10.61
C LYS A 19 3.87 -8.53 9.25
N LEU A 20 3.85 -7.28 8.77
CA LEU A 20 3.30 -6.94 7.46
C LEU A 20 4.13 -7.56 6.32
N CYS A 21 5.45 -7.51 6.40
CA CYS A 21 6.33 -8.16 5.42
C CYS A 21 6.05 -9.66 5.34
N LYS A 22 5.89 -10.32 6.48
CA LYS A 22 5.59 -11.75 6.54
C LYS A 22 4.21 -12.06 5.93
N LYS A 23 3.21 -11.23 6.22
CA LYS A 23 1.84 -11.40 5.72
C LYS A 23 1.79 -11.33 4.19
N TYR A 24 2.43 -10.31 3.59
CA TYR A 24 2.33 -10.06 2.15
C TYR A 24 3.40 -10.77 1.33
N LYS A 25 4.39 -11.40 1.96
CA LYS A 25 5.40 -12.22 1.29
C LYS A 25 4.78 -13.37 0.49
N GLY A 26 3.63 -13.89 0.95
CA GLY A 26 2.93 -14.99 0.28
C GLY A 26 2.16 -14.59 -0.96
N TYR A 27 2.09 -13.29 -1.27
CA TYR A 27 1.37 -12.79 -2.44
C TYR A 27 2.32 -12.45 -3.58
N SER A 28 1.93 -12.77 -4.80
CA SER A 28 2.63 -12.32 -5.99
C SER A 28 1.64 -12.12 -7.14
N TYR A 29 1.97 -11.18 -8.01
CA TYR A 29 1.18 -10.88 -9.21
C TYR A 29 2.13 -10.44 -10.32
N PRO A 30 1.99 -10.98 -11.56
CA PRO A 30 2.90 -10.63 -12.66
C PRO A 30 2.90 -9.11 -12.93
N GLY A 31 4.10 -8.54 -12.98
CA GLY A 31 4.27 -7.11 -13.24
C GLY A 31 4.03 -6.19 -12.06
N ILE A 32 3.70 -6.74 -10.88
CA ILE A 32 3.44 -5.98 -9.67
C ILE A 32 4.33 -6.47 -8.53
N GLN A 33 4.94 -5.54 -7.81
CA GLN A 33 5.64 -5.84 -6.58
C GLN A 33 5.04 -4.98 -5.46
N LEU A 34 4.58 -5.64 -4.38
CA LEU A 34 4.13 -4.94 -3.18
C LEU A 34 5.34 -4.63 -2.30
N VAL A 35 5.37 -3.42 -1.75
CA VAL A 35 6.43 -2.98 -0.85
C VAL A 35 5.77 -2.45 0.43
N VAL A 36 6.19 -3.00 1.57
CA VAL A 36 5.72 -2.53 2.88
C VAL A 36 6.53 -1.29 3.26
N PRO A 37 5.88 -0.17 3.67
CA PRO A 37 6.61 1.02 4.10
C PRO A 37 7.56 0.72 5.27
N LYS A 38 8.80 1.17 5.17
CA LYS A 38 9.81 0.96 6.22
C LYS A 38 9.57 1.84 7.45
N ASN A 39 8.99 3.02 7.25
CA ASN A 39 8.77 4.02 8.29
C ASN A 39 7.69 5.02 7.86
N ALA A 40 7.30 5.91 8.75
CA ALA A 40 6.31 6.94 8.47
C ALA A 40 6.76 7.89 7.35
N GLU A 41 8.05 8.22 7.33
CA GLU A 41 8.62 9.14 6.32
C GLU A 41 8.49 8.60 4.91
N SER A 42 8.56 7.29 4.71
CA SER A 42 8.40 6.68 3.39
C SER A 42 6.97 6.88 2.85
N ILE A 43 5.96 6.88 3.72
CA ILE A 43 4.57 7.15 3.33
C ILE A 43 4.39 8.63 3.00
N ILE A 44 4.99 9.52 3.79
CA ILE A 44 4.95 10.97 3.54
C ILE A 44 5.61 11.28 2.19
N LYS A 45 6.76 10.66 1.91
CA LYS A 45 7.47 10.80 0.63
C LYS A 45 6.61 10.32 -0.54
N GLU A 46 5.95 9.19 -0.38
CA GLU A 46 5.04 8.64 -1.39
C GLU A 46 3.94 9.63 -1.74
N GLY A 47 3.32 10.23 -0.72
CA GLY A 47 2.29 11.23 -0.91
C GLY A 47 2.78 12.45 -1.67
N LYS A 48 4.01 12.90 -1.40
CA LYS A 48 4.61 14.03 -2.11
C LYS A 48 4.93 13.69 -3.57
N GLU A 49 5.50 12.51 -3.82
CA GLU A 49 5.87 12.10 -5.18
C GLU A 49 4.64 11.87 -6.06
N LEU A 50 3.60 11.28 -5.53
CA LEU A 50 2.37 11.02 -6.28
C LEU A 50 1.36 12.16 -6.20
N GLN A 51 1.60 13.18 -5.38
CA GLN A 51 0.69 14.30 -5.14
C GLN A 51 -0.70 13.80 -4.71
N ILE A 52 -0.71 12.90 -3.74
CA ILE A 52 -1.92 12.34 -3.14
C ILE A 52 -1.87 12.53 -1.62
N CYS A 53 -3.01 12.38 -0.95
CA CYS A 53 -3.12 12.65 0.48
C CYS A 53 -2.64 11.52 1.40
N VAL A 54 -1.95 10.51 0.86
CA VAL A 54 -1.54 9.33 1.63
C VAL A 54 -0.60 9.67 2.81
N GLY A 55 0.16 10.78 2.69
CA GLY A 55 1.04 11.21 3.78
C GLY A 55 0.32 11.41 5.10
N GLY A 56 -0.96 11.81 5.06
CA GLY A 56 -1.79 11.97 6.25
C GLY A 56 -2.17 10.65 6.93
N TYR A 57 -1.94 9.53 6.27
CA TYR A 57 -2.23 8.20 6.83
C TYR A 57 -1.01 7.53 7.46
N ALA A 58 0.16 8.19 7.45
CA ALA A 58 1.39 7.59 7.97
C ALA A 58 1.27 7.16 9.44
N SER A 59 0.72 8.01 10.29
CA SER A 59 0.51 7.71 11.71
C SER A 59 -0.48 6.54 11.89
N ARG A 60 -1.57 6.54 11.14
CA ARG A 60 -2.58 5.48 11.22
C ARG A 60 -2.03 4.13 10.77
N HIS A 61 -1.19 4.14 9.74
CA HIS A 61 -0.50 2.92 9.30
C HIS A 61 0.43 2.39 10.38
N CYS A 62 1.24 3.27 10.97
CA CYS A 62 2.22 2.85 11.97
C CYS A 62 1.57 2.35 13.28
N ASN A 63 0.39 2.88 13.64
CA ASN A 63 -0.31 2.45 14.87
C ASN A 63 -1.31 1.31 14.64
N GLY A 64 -1.43 0.80 13.43
CA GLY A 64 -2.30 -0.34 13.13
C GLY A 64 -3.76 -0.01 12.81
N ALA A 65 -4.11 1.27 12.69
CA ALA A 65 -5.47 1.69 12.37
C ALA A 65 -5.85 1.41 10.91
N THR A 66 -4.85 1.37 10.03
CA THR A 66 -5.02 1.03 8.61
C THR A 66 -3.72 0.44 8.08
N THR A 67 -3.73 -0.10 6.87
CA THR A 67 -2.52 -0.60 6.22
C THR A 67 -2.32 0.09 4.88
N ILE A 68 -1.13 0.66 4.69
CA ILE A 68 -0.69 1.26 3.43
C ILE A 68 0.39 0.37 2.83
N LEU A 69 0.26 0.05 1.54
CA LEU A 69 1.28 -0.67 0.79
C LEU A 69 1.59 0.10 -0.47
N PHE A 70 2.86 0.04 -0.89
CA PHE A 70 3.29 0.64 -2.15
C PHE A 70 3.23 -0.41 -3.25
N ILE A 71 2.69 -0.02 -4.40
CA ILE A 71 2.66 -0.85 -5.60
C ILE A 71 3.75 -0.33 -6.52
N ARG A 72 4.66 -1.23 -6.89
CA ARG A 72 5.83 -0.89 -7.70
C ARG A 72 5.92 -1.79 -8.92
N LYS A 73 6.56 -1.28 -9.97
CA LYS A 73 6.98 -2.12 -11.09
C LYS A 73 8.23 -2.90 -10.64
N PRO A 74 8.32 -4.21 -10.86
CA PRO A 74 9.51 -4.97 -10.46
C PRO A 74 10.82 -4.42 -11.04
N SER A 75 10.74 -3.75 -12.20
CA SER A 75 11.91 -3.14 -12.84
C SER A 75 12.32 -1.81 -12.23
N ASP A 76 11.51 -1.22 -11.36
CA ASP A 76 11.79 0.11 -10.79
C ASP A 76 11.13 0.25 -9.41
N LEU A 77 11.70 -0.43 -8.42
CA LEU A 77 11.15 -0.52 -7.06
C LEU A 77 11.20 0.82 -6.30
N ASP A 78 12.09 1.74 -6.69
CA ASP A 78 12.25 3.01 -6.01
C ASP A 78 11.32 4.11 -6.53
N LYS A 79 10.68 3.88 -7.68
CA LYS A 79 9.79 4.87 -8.28
C LYS A 79 8.35 4.67 -7.84
N SER A 80 7.77 5.71 -7.24
CA SER A 80 6.35 5.71 -6.86
C SER A 80 5.48 5.49 -8.09
N TRP A 81 4.52 4.56 -7.99
CA TRP A 81 3.61 4.23 -9.08
C TRP A 81 2.16 4.26 -8.60
N PHE A 82 1.81 3.37 -7.68
CA PHE A 82 0.49 3.33 -7.05
C PHE A 82 0.62 3.04 -5.57
N THR A 83 -0.37 3.48 -4.80
CA THR A 83 -0.44 3.23 -3.35
C THR A 83 -1.84 2.68 -3.04
N ILE A 84 -1.89 1.65 -2.21
CA ILE A 84 -3.13 1.00 -1.83
C ILE A 84 -3.33 1.07 -0.33
N GLU A 85 -4.57 1.31 0.09
CA GLU A 85 -4.97 1.25 1.50
C GLU A 85 -5.89 0.05 1.72
N ILE A 86 -5.63 -0.70 2.79
CA ILE A 86 -6.40 -1.87 3.19
C ILE A 86 -6.86 -1.66 4.64
N ASP A 87 -8.14 -1.89 4.91
CA ASP A 87 -8.67 -1.76 6.27
C ASP A 87 -8.38 -3.01 7.12
N ASN A 88 -8.74 -2.97 8.40
CA ASN A 88 -8.49 -4.07 9.31
C ASN A 88 -9.40 -5.30 9.09
N ALA A 89 -10.39 -5.18 8.20
CA ALA A 89 -11.21 -6.29 7.74
C ALA A 89 -10.68 -6.88 6.41
N ASP A 90 -9.47 -6.49 6.00
CA ASP A 90 -8.82 -6.91 4.76
C ASP A 90 -9.62 -6.56 3.50
N HIS A 91 -10.26 -5.38 3.51
CA HIS A 91 -10.89 -4.82 2.32
C HIS A 91 -10.03 -3.71 1.73
N ILE A 92 -9.91 -3.69 0.42
CA ILE A 92 -9.25 -2.58 -0.28
C ILE A 92 -10.16 -1.36 -0.14
N VAL A 93 -9.62 -0.30 0.49
CA VAL A 93 -10.35 0.96 0.69
C VAL A 93 -10.17 1.87 -0.52
N GLN A 94 -8.92 1.99 -0.99
CA GLN A 94 -8.58 2.84 -2.12
C GLN A 94 -7.23 2.41 -2.71
N CYS A 95 -7.05 2.73 -3.99
CA CYS A 95 -5.80 2.48 -4.70
C CYS A 95 -5.62 3.58 -5.72
N HIS A 96 -4.60 4.43 -5.54
CA HIS A 96 -4.40 5.62 -6.36
C HIS A 96 -2.95 5.81 -6.78
N GLY A 97 -2.77 6.33 -7.98
CA GLY A 97 -1.50 6.77 -8.50
C GLY A 97 -1.42 8.29 -8.51
N PHE A 98 -0.64 8.82 -9.44
CA PHE A 98 -0.35 10.26 -9.53
C PHE A 98 -1.64 11.09 -9.60
N LYS A 99 -1.77 12.03 -8.66
CA LYS A 99 -2.92 12.95 -8.55
C LYS A 99 -4.29 12.24 -8.50
N ASN A 100 -4.34 11.03 -7.93
CA ASN A 100 -5.56 10.21 -7.88
C ASN A 100 -6.16 9.97 -9.27
N GLU A 101 -5.31 9.88 -10.31
CA GLU A 101 -5.70 9.70 -11.72
C GLU A 101 -6.57 10.87 -12.24
N GLN A 102 -6.40 12.07 -11.66
CA GLN A 102 -7.16 13.25 -12.07
C GLN A 102 -6.46 14.09 -13.16
N VAL A 103 -5.46 13.52 -13.82
CA VAL A 103 -4.70 14.17 -14.88
C VAL A 103 -5.39 13.94 -16.20
N LYS A 104 -5.52 15.01 -17.00
CA LYS A 104 -6.07 14.91 -18.36
C LYS A 104 -4.94 14.71 -19.36
N ASP A 105 -5.19 13.87 -20.38
CA ASP A 105 -4.29 13.72 -21.51
C ASP A 105 -4.26 15.04 -22.27
N PRO A 106 -3.07 15.66 -22.44
CA PRO A 106 -2.97 16.96 -23.14
C PRO A 106 -3.40 16.92 -24.61
N LEU A 107 -3.39 15.73 -25.23
CA LEU A 107 -3.77 15.58 -26.63
C LEU A 107 -5.27 15.36 -26.82
N THR A 108 -5.91 14.58 -25.96
CA THR A 108 -7.32 14.21 -26.13
C THR A 108 -8.25 14.93 -25.17
N GLY A 109 -7.72 15.57 -24.13
CA GLY A 109 -8.51 16.18 -23.05
C GLY A 109 -9.25 15.18 -22.18
N LYS A 110 -9.10 13.89 -22.44
CA LYS A 110 -9.70 12.83 -21.64
C LYS A 110 -8.89 12.55 -20.38
N LYS A 111 -9.59 12.19 -19.31
CA LYS A 111 -8.99 11.80 -18.04
C LYS A 111 -8.16 10.53 -18.23
N LEU A 112 -6.92 10.54 -17.73
CA LEU A 112 -6.09 9.34 -17.74
C LEU A 112 -6.67 8.33 -16.75
N GLU A 113 -6.99 7.14 -17.27
CA GLU A 113 -7.56 6.08 -16.45
C GLU A 113 -6.46 5.25 -15.79
N LYS A 114 -6.84 4.54 -14.73
CA LYS A 114 -6.00 3.55 -14.09
C LYS A 114 -5.56 2.50 -15.12
N PRO A 115 -4.28 2.08 -15.15
CA PRO A 115 -3.85 1.01 -16.06
C PRO A 115 -4.61 -0.29 -15.81
N GLU A 116 -4.84 -1.06 -16.87
CA GLU A 116 -5.57 -2.33 -16.78
C GLU A 116 -4.90 -3.31 -15.81
N ILE A 117 -3.56 -3.32 -15.76
CA ILE A 117 -2.82 -4.19 -14.84
C ILE A 117 -3.15 -3.87 -13.38
N ILE A 118 -3.35 -2.59 -13.05
CA ILE A 118 -3.70 -2.17 -11.68
C ILE A 118 -5.14 -2.61 -11.37
N LYS A 119 -6.07 -2.42 -12.29
CA LYS A 119 -7.46 -2.87 -12.10
C LYS A 119 -7.56 -4.38 -11.87
N ALA A 120 -6.86 -5.15 -12.70
CA ALA A 120 -6.82 -6.60 -12.58
C ALA A 120 -6.15 -7.04 -11.26
N PHE A 121 -5.06 -6.35 -10.89
CA PHE A 121 -4.39 -6.60 -9.63
C PHE A 121 -5.31 -6.38 -8.43
N GLU A 122 -6.09 -5.29 -8.41
CA GLU A 122 -7.00 -5.00 -7.29
C GLU A 122 -7.99 -6.14 -7.07
N VAL A 123 -8.57 -6.69 -8.14
CA VAL A 123 -9.50 -7.80 -8.07
C VAL A 123 -8.81 -9.05 -7.53
N ASN A 124 -7.65 -9.40 -8.09
CA ASN A 124 -6.89 -10.57 -7.68
C ASN A 124 -6.42 -10.48 -6.24
N PHE A 125 -5.92 -9.31 -5.84
CA PHE A 125 -5.44 -9.08 -4.48
C PHE A 125 -6.56 -9.19 -3.45
N GLN A 126 -7.74 -8.65 -3.74
CA GLN A 126 -8.90 -8.77 -2.85
C GLN A 126 -9.32 -10.25 -2.71
N GLU A 127 -9.29 -11.02 -3.78
CA GLU A 127 -9.57 -12.45 -3.73
C GLU A 127 -8.56 -13.19 -2.86
N TRP A 128 -7.28 -12.84 -2.98
CA TRP A 128 -6.23 -13.43 -2.15
C TRP A 128 -6.44 -13.08 -0.67
N LEU A 129 -6.75 -11.82 -0.36
CA LEU A 129 -7.05 -11.39 1.02
C LEU A 129 -8.22 -12.19 1.59
N ASN A 130 -9.27 -12.39 0.81
CA ASN A 130 -10.43 -13.18 1.23
C ASN A 130 -10.07 -14.64 1.48
N SER A 131 -9.19 -15.22 0.67
CA SER A 131 -8.75 -16.61 0.83
C SER A 131 -7.91 -16.78 2.10
N GLN A 132 -7.08 -15.79 2.45
CA GLN A 132 -6.28 -15.83 3.66
C GLN A 132 -7.16 -15.79 4.92
N LYS A 133 -8.23 -15.01 4.91
CA LYS A 133 -9.21 -14.98 6.00
C LYS A 133 -9.86 -16.35 6.23
N LYS A 134 -10.25 -17.04 5.18
CA LYS A 134 -10.85 -18.38 5.25
C LYS A 134 -9.88 -19.38 5.86
N LEU A 135 -8.60 -19.33 5.47
CA LEU A 135 -7.56 -20.19 6.04
C LEU A 135 -7.35 -19.92 7.53
N THR A 136 -7.34 -18.67 7.94
CA THR A 136 -7.18 -18.28 9.34
C THR A 136 -8.37 -18.78 10.18
N LYS A 137 -9.59 -18.64 9.68
CA LYS A 137 -10.79 -19.16 10.36
C LYS A 137 -10.74 -20.67 10.52
N ARG A 138 -10.32 -21.41 9.49
CA ARG A 138 -10.18 -22.87 9.53
C ARG A 138 -9.16 -23.29 10.57
N ARG A 139 -8.01 -22.60 10.66
CA ARG A 139 -6.99 -22.89 11.66
C ARG A 139 -7.49 -22.67 13.09
N LYS A 140 -8.28 -21.62 13.31
CA LYS A 140 -8.88 -21.32 14.62
C LYS A 140 -9.99 -22.30 14.99
N ALA A 141 -10.71 -22.84 14.01
CA ALA A 141 -11.80 -23.82 14.22
C ALA A 141 -11.28 -25.22 14.48
N SER A 142 -10.06 -25.53 14.09
CA SER A 142 -9.42 -26.82 14.33
C SER A 142 -8.64 -26.82 15.65
#